data_7fbd52b1418521334f1b92f6e22541a4
#
_entry.id   7fbd52b1418521334f1b92f6e22541a4
#
_cell.length_a   1.000
_cell.length_b   1.000
_cell.length_c   1.000
_cell.angle_alpha   90.00
_cell.angle_beta   90.00
_cell.angle_gamma   90.00
#
_symmetry.space_group_name_H-M   'P 1'
#
loop_
_entity.id
_entity.type
_entity.pdbx_description
1 polymer ?
#
loop_
_entity_poly.entity_id
_entity_poly.type
_entity_poly.pdbx_seq_one_letter_code
_entity_poly.pdbx_strand_id
1 'polypeptide(L)'
;VQDRVRKLEKMEIIQVPTERKSVHFNFQQPPRTGDLVVETTGLCKSFGSKTVYDGLDLSLYRGEKVALVGPNGAGKSTLLKMIAGVLEPDAGTIKYGTHVSKTYFAQHQLEELHPGNTVFEELDGAAPGWSISQVRTLLGAFLFQADAVDKKVSVLSGGEKCRLALAKMLVAPRPLLCLDEPTNHL
;
A
#
# COMPACT_ATOMS: atom_id res chain seq x y z
N VAL A 1 11.22 -42.85 35.23
CA VAL A 1 10.12 -41.88 35.33
C VAL A 1 10.65 -40.49 35.68
N GLN A 2 11.57 -40.38 36.65
CA GLN A 2 12.13 -39.09 37.13
C GLN A 2 12.95 -38.34 36.05
N ASP A 3 13.64 -39.00 35.14
CA ASP A 3 14.40 -38.36 34.06
C ASP A 3 13.52 -37.71 32.98
N ARG A 4 12.32 -38.25 32.75
CA ARG A 4 11.36 -37.65 31.82
C ARG A 4 10.72 -36.39 32.41
N VAL A 5 10.47 -36.34 33.71
CA VAL A 5 9.96 -35.14 34.40
C VAL A 5 11.00 -34.02 34.36
N ARG A 6 12.28 -34.31 34.66
CA ARG A 6 13.37 -33.35 34.56
C ARG A 6 13.61 -32.79 33.14
N LYS A 7 13.36 -33.62 32.10
CA LYS A 7 13.39 -33.13 30.70
C LYS A 7 12.25 -32.21 30.37
N LEU A 8 11.05 -32.47 30.87
CA LEU A 8 9.88 -31.61 30.70
C LEU A 8 10.03 -30.25 31.41
N GLU A 9 10.62 -30.25 32.61
CA GLU A 9 10.90 -29.03 33.38
C GLU A 9 11.97 -28.13 32.71
N LYS A 10 12.85 -28.70 31.84
CA LYS A 10 13.87 -27.97 31.09
C LYS A 10 13.39 -27.53 29.71
N MET A 11 12.19 -27.93 29.28
CA MET A 11 11.62 -27.43 28.02
C MET A 11 11.09 -26.01 28.25
N GLU A 12 11.68 -25.04 27.57
CA GLU A 12 11.11 -23.70 27.50
C GLU A 12 9.67 -23.80 26.95
N ILE A 13 8.72 -23.34 27.74
CA ILE A 13 7.32 -23.25 27.31
C ILE A 13 7.29 -22.15 26.24
N ILE A 14 7.12 -22.56 24.99
CA ILE A 14 6.87 -21.60 23.91
C ILE A 14 5.55 -20.90 24.23
N GLN A 15 5.65 -19.68 24.73
CA GLN A 15 4.47 -18.83 24.92
C GLN A 15 3.93 -18.50 23.54
N VAL A 16 2.83 -19.14 23.17
CA VAL A 16 2.07 -18.74 21.98
C VAL A 16 1.63 -17.29 22.20
N PRO A 17 1.96 -16.37 21.28
CA PRO A 17 1.56 -14.98 21.43
C PRO A 17 0.04 -14.92 21.60
N THR A 18 -0.40 -14.37 22.71
CA THR A 18 -1.81 -14.08 22.98
C THR A 18 -2.39 -13.24 21.84
N GLU A 19 -3.62 -13.53 21.46
CA GLU A 19 -4.42 -12.97 20.38
C GLU A 19 -3.99 -11.55 19.96
N ARG A 20 -3.67 -11.42 18.68
CA ARG A 20 -3.44 -10.10 18.07
C ARG A 20 -4.72 -9.31 18.26
N LYS A 21 -4.69 -8.24 19.04
CA LYS A 21 -5.79 -7.30 19.16
C LYS A 21 -6.12 -6.81 17.76
N SER A 22 -7.27 -7.19 17.23
CA SER A 22 -7.74 -6.67 15.95
C SER A 22 -8.03 -5.17 16.12
N VAL A 23 -7.30 -4.34 15.40
CA VAL A 23 -7.58 -2.91 15.37
C VAL A 23 -8.66 -2.69 14.30
N HIS A 24 -9.85 -2.29 14.73
CA HIS A 24 -10.92 -1.88 13.84
C HIS A 24 -10.68 -0.43 13.42
N PHE A 25 -10.38 -0.22 12.16
CA PHE A 25 -10.25 1.09 11.56
C PHE A 25 -11.20 1.20 10.36
N ASN A 26 -11.99 2.26 10.32
CA ASN A 26 -12.87 2.57 9.18
C ASN A 26 -12.16 3.56 8.26
N PHE A 27 -11.80 3.11 7.07
CA PHE A 27 -11.23 3.99 6.04
C PHE A 27 -12.29 4.99 5.55
N GLN A 28 -11.86 6.23 5.39
CA GLN A 28 -12.69 7.22 4.73
C GLN A 28 -12.97 6.76 3.30
N GLN A 29 -14.21 6.92 2.87
CA GLN A 29 -14.60 6.58 1.52
C GLN A 29 -14.12 7.69 0.56
N PRO A 30 -13.54 7.33 -0.59
CA PRO A 30 -13.20 8.31 -1.60
C PRO A 30 -14.46 8.97 -2.18
N PRO A 31 -14.33 10.13 -2.82
CA PRO A 31 -15.43 10.74 -3.57
C PRO A 31 -16.05 9.74 -4.55
N ARG A 32 -17.38 9.76 -4.66
CA ARG A 32 -18.10 8.83 -5.53
C ARG A 32 -17.76 9.11 -7.00
N THR A 33 -17.30 8.09 -7.70
CA THR A 33 -17.06 8.11 -9.16
C THR A 33 -18.28 7.60 -9.94
N GLY A 34 -18.22 7.71 -11.27
CA GLY A 34 -19.04 6.89 -12.16
C GLY A 34 -18.78 5.39 -11.96
N ASP A 35 -19.51 4.53 -12.65
CA ASP A 35 -19.34 3.07 -12.55
C ASP A 35 -18.05 2.62 -13.23
N LEU A 36 -17.74 3.17 -14.41
CA LEU A 36 -16.44 2.95 -15.07
C LEU A 36 -15.37 3.80 -14.38
N VAL A 37 -14.30 3.17 -13.93
CA VAL A 37 -13.15 3.83 -13.26
C VAL A 37 -12.01 4.06 -14.22
N VAL A 38 -11.62 3.03 -14.98
CA VAL A 38 -10.59 3.15 -16.02
C VAL A 38 -10.89 2.19 -17.16
N GLU A 39 -10.63 2.63 -18.37
CA GLU A 39 -10.72 1.85 -19.60
C GLU A 39 -9.44 2.01 -20.41
N THR A 40 -8.86 0.91 -20.86
CA THR A 40 -7.73 0.93 -21.79
C THR A 40 -8.18 0.34 -23.12
N THR A 41 -7.73 0.93 -24.23
CA THR A 41 -8.04 0.45 -25.56
C THR A 41 -6.75 0.38 -26.37
N GLY A 42 -6.45 -0.83 -26.88
CA GLY A 42 -5.29 -1.09 -27.74
C GLY A 42 -3.95 -0.75 -27.09
N LEU A 43 -3.80 -0.94 -25.78
CA LEU A 43 -2.65 -0.49 -25.03
C LEU A 43 -1.39 -1.25 -25.42
N CYS A 44 -0.36 -0.56 -25.90
CA CYS A 44 0.92 -1.14 -26.26
C CYS A 44 2.04 -0.54 -25.43
N LYS A 45 3.03 -1.39 -25.08
CA LYS A 45 4.25 -0.95 -24.40
C LYS A 45 5.41 -1.88 -24.71
N SER A 46 6.55 -1.29 -25.12
CA SER A 46 7.80 -1.99 -25.37
C SER A 46 8.97 -1.33 -24.67
N PHE A 47 9.98 -2.10 -24.37
CA PHE A 47 11.26 -1.62 -23.86
C PHE A 47 12.38 -2.19 -24.73
N GLY A 48 12.94 -1.34 -25.58
CA GLY A 48 13.87 -1.75 -26.62
C GLY A 48 13.22 -2.80 -27.56
N SER A 49 13.80 -3.97 -27.67
CA SER A 49 13.25 -5.06 -28.51
C SER A 49 12.18 -5.91 -27.82
N LYS A 50 11.94 -5.68 -26.52
CA LYS A 50 10.98 -6.48 -25.75
C LYS A 50 9.61 -5.82 -25.72
N THR A 51 8.63 -6.38 -26.42
CA THR A 51 7.22 -6.01 -26.27
C THR A 51 6.64 -6.62 -25.00
N VAL A 52 6.04 -5.78 -24.17
CA VAL A 52 5.41 -6.17 -22.89
C VAL A 52 3.90 -6.26 -23.06
N TYR A 53 3.32 -5.30 -23.76
CA TYR A 53 1.90 -5.27 -24.11
C TYR A 53 1.73 -4.94 -25.60
N ASP A 54 0.81 -5.64 -26.23
CA ASP A 54 0.46 -5.48 -27.64
C ASP A 54 -1.07 -5.55 -27.79
N GLY A 55 -1.71 -4.39 -27.73
CA GLY A 55 -3.14 -4.26 -27.89
C GLY A 55 -3.98 -4.69 -26.68
N LEU A 56 -3.55 -4.38 -25.44
CA LEU A 56 -4.31 -4.72 -24.24
C LEU A 56 -5.54 -3.84 -24.06
N ASP A 57 -6.70 -4.46 -23.96
CA ASP A 57 -7.97 -3.86 -23.57
C ASP A 57 -8.33 -4.30 -22.15
N LEU A 58 -8.68 -3.36 -21.30
CA LEU A 58 -9.06 -3.59 -19.90
C LEU A 58 -10.06 -2.55 -19.46
N SER A 59 -11.09 -2.98 -18.73
CA SER A 59 -12.03 -2.08 -18.07
C SER A 59 -12.13 -2.43 -16.60
N LEU A 60 -12.06 -1.43 -15.73
CA LEU A 60 -12.23 -1.57 -14.28
C LEU A 60 -13.41 -0.75 -13.81
N TYR A 61 -14.24 -1.36 -12.99
CA TYR A 61 -15.44 -0.74 -12.48
C TYR A 61 -15.33 -0.44 -10.99
N ARG A 62 -16.17 0.48 -10.53
CA ARG A 62 -16.18 0.89 -9.12
C ARG A 62 -16.45 -0.30 -8.19
N GLY A 63 -15.63 -0.43 -7.14
CA GLY A 63 -15.73 -1.48 -6.14
C GLY A 63 -15.02 -2.78 -6.51
N GLU A 64 -14.50 -2.90 -7.72
CA GLU A 64 -13.68 -4.05 -8.11
C GLU A 64 -12.33 -4.05 -7.38
N LYS A 65 -11.90 -5.26 -7.05
CA LYS A 65 -10.58 -5.56 -6.50
C LYS A 65 -9.88 -6.52 -7.45
N VAL A 66 -8.89 -6.04 -8.17
CA VAL A 66 -8.19 -6.79 -9.20
C VAL A 66 -6.77 -7.08 -8.77
N ALA A 67 -6.36 -8.34 -8.86
CA ALA A 67 -4.98 -8.76 -8.63
C ALA A 67 -4.30 -9.13 -9.94
N LEU A 68 -3.15 -8.52 -10.23
CA LEU A 68 -2.30 -8.88 -11.34
C LEU A 68 -1.35 -9.99 -10.92
N VAL A 69 -1.53 -11.19 -11.48
CA VAL A 69 -0.75 -12.38 -11.16
C VAL A 69 0.07 -12.80 -12.35
N GLY A 70 1.31 -13.20 -12.14
CA GLY A 70 2.22 -13.66 -13.18
C GLY A 70 3.68 -13.67 -12.73
N PRO A 71 4.59 -14.25 -13.52
CA PRO A 71 6.01 -14.31 -13.20
C PRO A 71 6.64 -12.91 -13.17
N ASN A 72 7.86 -12.83 -12.60
CA ASN A 72 8.64 -11.60 -12.64
C ASN A 72 8.97 -11.23 -14.08
N GLY A 73 8.86 -9.93 -14.41
CA GLY A 73 9.06 -9.43 -15.76
C GLY A 73 7.88 -9.63 -16.73
N ALA A 74 6.72 -10.13 -16.27
CA ALA A 74 5.49 -10.25 -17.07
C ALA A 74 4.79 -8.92 -17.37
N GLY A 75 5.29 -7.80 -16.81
CA GLY A 75 4.72 -6.47 -17.08
C GLY A 75 3.76 -5.93 -16.00
N LYS A 76 3.54 -6.64 -14.89
CA LYS A 76 2.60 -6.23 -13.82
C LYS A 76 2.81 -4.77 -13.38
N SER A 77 4.02 -4.43 -12.97
CA SER A 77 4.38 -3.05 -12.57
C SER A 77 4.27 -2.06 -13.73
N THR A 78 4.53 -2.51 -14.97
CA THR A 78 4.38 -1.68 -16.17
C THR A 78 2.92 -1.27 -16.36
N LEU A 79 1.98 -2.22 -16.26
CA LEU A 79 0.54 -1.94 -16.37
C LEU A 79 0.06 -1.02 -15.25
N LEU A 80 0.44 -1.31 -14.00
CA LEU A 80 0.09 -0.46 -12.85
C LEU A 80 0.59 0.97 -13.04
N LYS A 81 1.83 1.16 -13.52
CA LYS A 81 2.41 2.48 -13.79
C LYS A 81 1.67 3.20 -14.91
N MET A 82 1.28 2.49 -15.99
CA MET A 82 0.50 3.08 -17.08
C MET A 82 -0.90 3.50 -16.59
N ILE A 83 -1.62 2.61 -15.89
CA ILE A 83 -2.94 2.92 -15.31
C ILE A 83 -2.86 4.05 -14.29
N ALA A 84 -1.78 4.14 -13.52
CA ALA A 84 -1.56 5.25 -12.59
C ALA A 84 -1.15 6.56 -13.28
N GLY A 85 -0.75 6.52 -14.55
CA GLY A 85 -0.27 7.67 -15.32
C GLY A 85 1.15 8.09 -14.94
N VAL A 86 1.93 7.17 -14.38
CA VAL A 86 3.37 7.36 -14.09
C VAL A 86 4.22 7.01 -15.30
N LEU A 87 3.71 6.12 -16.17
CA LEU A 87 4.35 5.69 -17.40
C LEU A 87 3.37 5.88 -18.56
N GLU A 88 3.83 6.48 -19.65
CA GLU A 88 3.02 6.61 -20.85
C GLU A 88 3.09 5.35 -21.71
N PRO A 89 1.97 4.90 -22.29
CA PRO A 89 1.96 3.84 -23.28
C PRO A 89 2.61 4.30 -24.59
N ASP A 90 3.11 3.38 -25.39
CA ASP A 90 3.67 3.69 -26.70
C ASP A 90 2.56 3.85 -27.76
N ALA A 91 1.42 3.13 -27.58
CA ALA A 91 0.22 3.26 -28.37
C ALA A 91 -1.02 2.85 -27.55
N GLY A 92 -2.20 3.15 -28.06
CA GLY A 92 -3.46 2.93 -27.38
C GLY A 92 -3.86 4.12 -26.52
N THR A 93 -4.94 3.98 -25.75
CA THR A 93 -5.49 5.04 -24.90
C THR A 93 -5.87 4.53 -23.54
N ILE A 94 -5.73 5.41 -22.53
CA ILE A 94 -6.24 5.17 -21.18
C ILE A 94 -7.23 6.28 -20.85
N LYS A 95 -8.49 5.92 -20.62
CA LYS A 95 -9.55 6.83 -20.23
C LYS A 95 -9.94 6.59 -18.77
N TYR A 96 -10.10 7.66 -18.03
CA TYR A 96 -10.58 7.61 -16.64
C TYR A 96 -12.02 8.09 -16.59
N GLY A 97 -12.80 7.43 -15.75
CA GLY A 97 -14.17 7.84 -15.49
C GLY A 97 -14.27 9.21 -14.78
N THR A 98 -15.50 9.70 -14.66
CA THR A 98 -15.77 10.99 -14.03
C THR A 98 -15.33 11.00 -12.56
N HIS A 99 -14.63 12.03 -12.13
CA HIS A 99 -14.12 12.25 -10.77
C HIS A 99 -13.14 11.17 -10.29
N VAL A 100 -12.51 10.42 -11.19
CA VAL A 100 -11.46 9.45 -10.83
C VAL A 100 -10.15 10.19 -10.58
N SER A 101 -9.74 10.20 -9.33
CA SER A 101 -8.35 10.48 -8.94
C SER A 101 -7.65 9.16 -8.59
N LYS A 102 -6.36 9.11 -8.82
CA LYS A 102 -5.55 7.90 -8.74
C LYS A 102 -4.38 8.06 -7.79
N THR A 103 -3.99 6.99 -7.13
CA THR A 103 -2.77 6.89 -6.33
C THR A 103 -2.02 5.62 -6.74
N TYR A 104 -0.72 5.75 -6.92
CA TYR A 104 0.18 4.64 -7.17
C TYR A 104 1.10 4.45 -5.98
N PHE A 105 1.10 3.27 -5.41
CA PHE A 105 2.01 2.88 -4.35
C PHE A 105 3.11 1.99 -4.93
N ALA A 106 4.34 2.47 -4.86
CA ALA A 106 5.54 1.73 -5.19
C ALA A 106 6.62 2.01 -4.15
N GLN A 107 7.68 1.24 -4.20
CA GLN A 107 8.83 1.37 -3.31
C GLN A 107 9.43 2.79 -3.25
N HIS A 108 9.30 3.59 -4.32
CA HIS A 108 9.75 4.99 -4.36
C HIS A 108 9.01 5.94 -3.41
N GLN A 109 7.82 5.59 -2.92
CA GLN A 109 7.11 6.44 -1.96
C GLN A 109 7.76 6.48 -0.57
N LEU A 110 8.71 5.60 -0.31
CA LEU A 110 9.56 5.70 0.89
C LEU A 110 10.47 6.94 0.86
N GLU A 111 10.79 7.44 -0.34
CA GLU A 111 11.61 8.63 -0.54
C GLU A 111 10.81 9.94 -0.32
N GLU A 112 9.47 9.85 -0.36
CA GLU A 112 8.57 10.99 -0.09
C GLU A 112 8.35 11.26 1.40
N LEU A 113 8.85 10.37 2.27
CA LEU A 113 8.79 10.58 3.71
C LEU A 113 9.86 11.58 4.15
N HIS A 114 9.48 12.55 4.97
CA HIS A 114 10.39 13.56 5.51
C HIS A 114 11.22 13.02 6.67
N PRO A 115 12.54 12.82 6.51
CA PRO A 115 13.36 12.18 7.54
C PRO A 115 13.41 12.92 8.89
N GLY A 116 13.17 14.23 8.85
CA GLY A 116 13.18 15.11 10.04
C GLY A 116 11.91 15.06 10.88
N ASN A 117 10.79 14.61 10.28
CA ASN A 117 9.52 14.51 10.98
C ASN A 117 9.49 13.28 11.90
N THR A 118 8.68 13.34 12.94
CA THR A 118 8.24 12.15 13.66
C THR A 118 7.21 11.38 12.85
N VAL A 119 6.98 10.11 13.19
CA VAL A 119 5.92 9.28 12.59
C VAL A 119 4.56 9.97 12.69
N PHE A 120 4.30 10.61 13.85
CA PHE A 120 3.07 11.37 14.07
C PHE A 120 2.98 12.58 13.15
N GLU A 121 4.00 13.43 13.13
CA GLU A 121 4.03 14.66 12.31
C GLU A 121 3.89 14.34 10.80
N GLU A 122 4.52 13.26 10.35
CA GLU A 122 4.46 12.84 8.94
C GLU A 122 3.05 12.44 8.52
N LEU A 123 2.30 11.74 9.39
CA LEU A 123 0.93 11.36 9.11
C LEU A 123 -0.05 12.50 9.31
N ASP A 124 0.11 13.30 10.36
CA ASP A 124 -0.72 14.46 10.69
C ASP A 124 -0.70 15.50 9.56
N GLY A 125 0.49 15.78 9.04
CA GLY A 125 0.66 16.67 7.88
C GLY A 125 -0.04 16.19 6.59
N ALA A 126 -0.27 14.88 6.46
CA ALA A 126 -1.01 14.29 5.34
C ALA A 126 -2.52 14.20 5.57
N ALA A 127 -2.98 14.46 6.80
CA ALA A 127 -4.35 14.27 7.28
C ALA A 127 -5.05 15.58 7.69
N PRO A 128 -5.18 16.58 6.82
CA PRO A 128 -5.76 17.85 7.20
C PRO A 128 -7.21 17.66 7.71
N GLY A 129 -7.47 18.21 8.89
CA GLY A 129 -8.79 18.13 9.52
C GLY A 129 -9.03 16.87 10.36
N TRP A 130 -8.06 15.98 10.47
CA TRP A 130 -8.16 14.85 11.40
C TRP A 130 -7.82 15.29 12.83
N SER A 131 -8.48 14.67 13.79
CA SER A 131 -8.11 14.83 15.20
C SER A 131 -6.87 14.00 15.53
N ILE A 132 -6.12 14.41 16.54
CA ILE A 132 -4.96 13.67 17.09
C ILE A 132 -5.33 12.20 17.37
N SER A 133 -6.55 11.96 17.89
CA SER A 133 -7.03 10.61 18.19
C SER A 133 -7.19 9.77 16.93
N GLN A 134 -7.70 10.33 15.83
CA GLN A 134 -7.83 9.62 14.55
C GLN A 134 -6.47 9.27 13.97
N VAL A 135 -5.52 10.21 13.97
CA VAL A 135 -4.14 9.99 13.52
C VAL A 135 -3.49 8.86 14.33
N ARG A 136 -3.57 8.91 15.66
CA ARG A 136 -3.01 7.88 16.54
C ARG A 136 -3.69 6.52 16.36
N THR A 137 -5.00 6.50 16.13
CA THR A 137 -5.75 5.25 15.86
C THR A 137 -5.26 4.60 14.57
N LEU A 138 -5.08 5.39 13.51
CA LEU A 138 -4.54 4.87 12.25
C LEU A 138 -3.12 4.36 12.41
N LEU A 139 -2.24 5.14 13.08
CA LEU A 139 -0.87 4.70 13.37
C LEU A 139 -0.85 3.38 14.16
N GLY A 140 -1.73 3.24 15.15
CA GLY A 140 -1.90 2.00 15.91
C GLY A 140 -2.30 0.81 15.04
N ALA A 141 -3.17 1.02 14.03
CA ALA A 141 -3.55 0.01 13.04
C ALA A 141 -2.35 -0.45 12.19
N PHE A 142 -1.40 0.46 11.96
CA PHE A 142 -0.14 0.19 11.25
C PHE A 142 1.02 -0.18 12.17
N LEU A 143 0.71 -0.63 13.40
CA LEU A 143 1.67 -1.13 14.39
C LEU A 143 2.65 -0.07 14.95
N PHE A 144 2.32 1.21 14.84
CA PHE A 144 3.03 2.27 15.56
C PHE A 144 2.33 2.53 16.88
N GLN A 145 2.85 1.97 17.96
CA GLN A 145 2.26 2.07 19.32
C GLN A 145 3.20 2.80 20.27
N ALA A 146 2.60 3.40 21.31
CA ALA A 146 3.33 4.10 22.36
C ALA A 146 4.42 5.04 21.79
N ASP A 147 5.67 4.87 22.24
CA ASP A 147 6.80 5.71 21.86
C ASP A 147 7.21 5.63 20.38
N ALA A 148 6.69 4.64 19.63
CA ALA A 148 6.99 4.50 18.22
C ALA A 148 6.44 5.66 17.38
N VAL A 149 5.37 6.33 17.82
CA VAL A 149 4.78 7.49 17.13
C VAL A 149 5.66 8.74 17.18
N ASP A 150 6.50 8.84 18.21
CA ASP A 150 7.40 9.97 18.42
C ASP A 150 8.80 9.76 17.83
N LYS A 151 9.07 8.54 17.27
CA LYS A 151 10.32 8.27 16.56
C LYS A 151 10.41 9.10 15.28
N LYS A 152 11.62 9.56 14.96
CA LYS A 152 11.88 10.23 13.68
C LYS A 152 11.83 9.22 12.53
N VAL A 153 11.32 9.66 11.40
CA VAL A 153 11.27 8.86 10.15
C VAL A 153 12.67 8.39 9.73
N SER A 154 13.71 9.18 10.02
CA SER A 154 15.10 8.83 9.70
C SER A 154 15.59 7.54 10.37
N VAL A 155 15.09 7.22 11.57
CA VAL A 155 15.52 6.03 12.33
C VAL A 155 14.65 4.80 12.11
N LEU A 156 13.61 4.91 11.29
CA LEU A 156 12.72 3.80 10.99
C LEU A 156 13.40 2.76 10.08
N SER A 157 13.12 1.49 10.32
CA SER A 157 13.44 0.40 9.41
C SER A 157 12.69 0.53 8.08
N GLY A 158 13.14 -0.18 7.03
CA GLY A 158 12.46 -0.19 5.73
C GLY A 158 10.99 -0.62 5.83
N GLY A 159 10.69 -1.65 6.62
CA GLY A 159 9.30 -2.10 6.86
C GLY A 159 8.45 -1.07 7.62
N GLU A 160 9.02 -0.38 8.62
CA GLU A 160 8.31 0.71 9.30
C GLU A 160 8.01 1.88 8.36
N LYS A 161 8.98 2.27 7.53
CA LYS A 161 8.77 3.31 6.49
C LYS A 161 7.67 2.90 5.51
N CYS A 162 7.66 1.64 5.07
CA CYS A 162 6.63 1.13 4.17
C CYS A 162 5.24 1.20 4.81
N ARG A 163 5.08 0.78 6.07
CA ARG A 163 3.82 0.89 6.81
C ARG A 163 3.37 2.35 6.98
N LEU A 164 4.30 3.26 7.27
CA LEU A 164 4.00 4.69 7.38
C LEU A 164 3.55 5.29 6.04
N ALA A 165 4.23 4.96 4.94
CA ALA A 165 3.85 5.40 3.60
C ALA A 165 2.46 4.87 3.19
N LEU A 166 2.15 3.60 3.51
CA LEU A 166 0.80 3.04 3.32
C LEU A 166 -0.24 3.76 4.17
N ALA A 167 0.03 4.03 5.44
CA ALA A 167 -0.87 4.80 6.29
C ALA A 167 -1.13 6.19 5.72
N LYS A 168 -0.07 6.89 5.29
CA LYS A 168 -0.15 8.22 4.66
C LYS A 168 -1.02 8.23 3.40
N MET A 169 -0.93 7.19 2.58
CA MET A 169 -1.77 7.04 1.39
C MET A 169 -3.25 6.88 1.71
N LEU A 170 -3.58 6.21 2.82
CA LEU A 170 -4.96 5.91 3.21
C LEU A 170 -5.67 7.09 3.90
N VAL A 171 -4.94 8.11 4.32
CA VAL A 171 -5.51 9.34 4.90
C VAL A 171 -6.24 10.18 3.86
N ALA A 172 -5.78 10.13 2.60
CA ALA A 172 -6.39 10.83 1.49
C ALA A 172 -6.89 9.81 0.44
N PRO A 173 -8.01 9.13 0.71
CA PRO A 173 -8.47 8.04 -0.13
C PRO A 173 -8.78 8.50 -1.55
N ARG A 174 -8.28 7.73 -2.52
CA ARG A 174 -8.50 7.95 -3.95
C ARG A 174 -9.37 6.84 -4.52
N PRO A 175 -10.24 7.14 -5.48
CA PRO A 175 -11.10 6.14 -6.12
C PRO A 175 -10.34 5.01 -6.81
N LEU A 176 -9.17 5.28 -7.37
CA LEU A 176 -8.31 4.28 -8.00
C LEU A 176 -7.00 4.14 -7.23
N LEU A 177 -6.77 2.96 -6.69
CA LEU A 177 -5.61 2.61 -5.92
C LEU A 177 -4.81 1.53 -6.64
N CYS A 178 -3.60 1.86 -7.07
CA CYS A 178 -2.67 0.94 -7.70
C CYS A 178 -1.57 0.58 -6.70
N LEU A 179 -1.49 -0.69 -6.29
CA LEU A 179 -0.51 -1.20 -5.33
C LEU A 179 0.49 -2.11 -6.05
N ASP A 180 1.75 -1.74 -6.08
CA ASP A 180 2.82 -2.55 -6.66
C ASP A 180 3.64 -3.19 -5.55
N GLU A 181 3.50 -4.51 -5.39
CA GLU A 181 4.17 -5.34 -4.37
C GLU A 181 4.12 -4.78 -2.94
N PRO A 182 2.93 -4.38 -2.41
CA PRO A 182 2.84 -3.65 -1.15
C PRO A 182 3.28 -4.47 0.07
N THR A 183 3.40 -5.78 -0.07
CA THR A 183 3.73 -6.70 1.04
C THR A 183 5.20 -7.07 1.14
N ASN A 184 6.03 -6.71 0.19
CA ASN A 184 7.45 -7.10 0.17
C ASN A 184 8.27 -6.54 1.34
N HIS A 185 7.72 -5.60 2.10
CA HIS A 185 8.39 -4.95 3.22
C HIS A 185 7.52 -4.84 4.48
N LEU A 186 6.43 -5.64 4.55
CA LEU A 186 5.52 -5.68 5.71
C LEU A 186 5.92 -6.75 6.73
#